data_304e2b2e320e1b6fde2ad35af9cea880
#
_entry.id   304e2b2e320e1b6fde2ad35af9cea880
#
_cell.length_a   1.000
_cell.length_b   1.000
_cell.length_c   1.000
_cell.angle_alpha   90.00
_cell.angle_beta   90.00
_cell.angle_gamma   90.00
#
_symmetry.space_group_name_H-M   'P 1'
#
loop_
_entity.id
_entity.type
_entity.pdbx_description
1 polymer ?
#
loop_
_entity_poly.entity_id
_entity_poly.type
_entity_poly.pdbx_seq_one_letter_code
_entity_poly.pdbx_strand_id
1 'polypeptide(L)'
;MTSILIYCPNPTPRHDYIFELFFRMLLGVDYSYTPNVNEAMVNYSHKKNESFHIVPYGLLDEFSIRTDILDEISFETSKMITAFFKTVGGSCQFDLFSAAFFLVSRYEEYLPFSLDNHRRFPAEASVLFKNNMLEEPLINQWAIFIRQELTTNFEISFPKMKFTYLSTIDIDQAWKYKYKGIIRNILGLVRDVIRVNISEIRERIQVFLGIISDPYFNFKWQNEFHLSLKTQVIYFILLGKYGSYDKNIKPSNPHFISLIKDLDSLSYARLGIHPSYVSNSNPIQLSKEYQNLNTIISGSITMSRQHYLIHAMPYTYRQLIKLGIKEDFTLGYSTHIGFRAGIASSFYWFDLTENIKTDLLLTPFCIMDITPMYYRSETPEIAKKTIESLLNKVQAVDGTFVSLWHNESLSETDRWKGWRSVYVHLNKLANDIIFSE
;
A
#
# COMPACT_ATOMS: atom_id res chain seq x y z
N MET A 1 -15.40 21.21 -18.05
CA MET A 1 -14.17 20.85 -17.31
C MET A 1 -12.98 21.25 -18.19
N THR A 2 -11.99 21.90 -17.64
CA THR A 2 -10.80 22.32 -18.40
C THR A 2 -9.98 21.06 -18.73
N SER A 3 -9.69 20.83 -20.02
CA SER A 3 -8.84 19.74 -20.47
C SER A 3 -7.44 20.26 -20.73
N ILE A 4 -6.41 19.59 -20.22
CA ILE A 4 -5.00 19.94 -20.44
C ILE A 4 -4.60 19.50 -21.85
N LEU A 5 -4.13 20.44 -22.67
CA LEU A 5 -3.60 20.14 -23.99
C LEU A 5 -2.12 19.78 -23.89
N ILE A 6 -1.79 18.56 -24.31
CA ILE A 6 -0.43 18.01 -24.26
C ILE A 6 0.12 17.86 -25.67
N TYR A 7 1.27 18.45 -25.95
CA TYR A 7 2.05 18.14 -27.12
C TYR A 7 3.03 17.02 -26.79
N CYS A 8 2.80 15.85 -27.36
CA CYS A 8 3.68 14.68 -27.33
C CYS A 8 3.66 14.07 -28.74
N PRO A 9 4.74 14.16 -29.54
CA PRO A 9 4.70 13.84 -30.95
C PRO A 9 4.32 12.38 -31.26
N ASN A 10 4.77 11.45 -30.45
CA ASN A 10 4.57 10.01 -30.66
C ASN A 10 4.20 9.34 -29.34
N PRO A 11 2.97 9.51 -28.84
CA PRO A 11 2.59 8.94 -27.57
C PRO A 11 2.61 7.40 -27.61
N THR A 12 3.12 6.77 -26.55
CA THR A 12 3.19 5.33 -26.33
C THR A 12 2.27 4.93 -25.16
N PRO A 13 2.01 3.64 -24.92
CA PRO A 13 1.26 3.21 -23.74
C PRO A 13 1.85 3.71 -22.39
N ARG A 14 3.17 3.94 -22.31
CA ARG A 14 3.82 4.51 -21.12
C ARG A 14 3.46 5.98 -20.91
N HIS A 15 3.38 6.76 -22.00
CA HIS A 15 2.92 8.16 -21.97
C HIS A 15 1.47 8.24 -21.51
N ASP A 16 0.57 7.49 -22.14
CA ASP A 16 -0.85 7.47 -21.77
C ASP A 16 -1.05 7.10 -20.29
N TYR A 17 -0.32 6.09 -19.82
CA TYR A 17 -0.36 5.66 -18.42
C TYR A 17 0.07 6.76 -17.46
N ILE A 18 1.18 7.44 -17.74
CA ILE A 18 1.73 8.47 -16.83
C ILE A 18 0.90 9.76 -16.90
N PHE A 19 0.44 10.17 -18.07
CA PHE A 19 -0.42 11.34 -18.17
C PHE A 19 -1.78 11.10 -17.51
N GLU A 20 -2.33 9.89 -17.61
CA GLU A 20 -3.52 9.51 -16.85
C GLU A 20 -3.27 9.59 -15.33
N LEU A 21 -2.13 9.09 -14.85
CA LEU A 21 -1.76 9.18 -13.43
C LEU A 21 -1.70 10.63 -12.97
N PHE A 22 -0.95 11.49 -13.66
CA PHE A 22 -0.78 12.87 -13.22
C PHE A 22 -2.07 13.68 -13.37
N PHE A 23 -2.67 13.69 -14.54
CA PHE A 23 -3.77 14.61 -14.84
C PHE A 23 -5.10 14.11 -14.30
N ARG A 24 -5.49 12.86 -14.58
CA ARG A 24 -6.80 12.35 -14.14
C ARG A 24 -6.80 11.92 -12.68
N MET A 25 -5.79 11.15 -12.26
CA MET A 25 -5.83 10.55 -10.92
C MET A 25 -5.34 11.51 -9.83
N LEU A 26 -4.21 12.23 -10.04
CA LEU A 26 -3.64 13.10 -9.03
C LEU A 26 -4.16 14.53 -9.07
N LEU A 27 -4.45 15.08 -10.26
CA LEU A 27 -4.89 16.46 -10.43
C LEU A 27 -6.38 16.62 -10.73
N GLY A 28 -7.09 15.53 -11.02
CA GLY A 28 -8.55 15.51 -11.22
C GLY A 28 -9.03 16.26 -12.47
N VAL A 29 -8.20 16.37 -13.51
CA VAL A 29 -8.51 17.05 -14.77
C VAL A 29 -8.29 16.12 -15.95
N ASP A 30 -9.09 16.27 -17.01
CA ASP A 30 -8.86 15.54 -18.25
C ASP A 30 -7.69 16.12 -19.04
N TYR A 31 -7.15 15.32 -19.96
CA TYR A 31 -6.16 15.76 -20.92
C TYR A 31 -6.46 15.23 -22.33
N SER A 32 -5.91 15.91 -23.33
CA SER A 32 -5.94 15.48 -24.72
C SER A 32 -4.65 15.89 -25.44
N TYR A 33 -4.33 15.18 -26.51
CA TYR A 33 -3.16 15.51 -27.31
C TYR A 33 -3.48 16.60 -28.32
N THR A 34 -2.51 17.48 -28.58
CA THR A 34 -2.53 18.42 -29.69
C THR A 34 -1.37 18.18 -30.66
N PRO A 35 -1.56 18.25 -31.99
CA PRO A 35 -0.46 18.17 -32.94
C PRO A 35 0.34 19.47 -33.00
N ASN A 36 -0.18 20.58 -32.47
CA ASN A 36 0.42 21.91 -32.53
C ASN A 36 1.10 22.25 -31.18
N VAL A 37 2.42 22.32 -31.17
CA VAL A 37 3.19 22.66 -29.99
C VAL A 37 2.84 24.03 -29.39
N ASN A 38 2.40 24.98 -30.21
CA ASN A 38 2.05 26.34 -29.76
C ASN A 38 0.69 26.41 -29.06
N GLU A 39 -0.16 25.39 -29.19
CA GLU A 39 -1.44 25.29 -28.50
C GLU A 39 -1.33 24.50 -27.19
N ALA A 40 -0.18 23.84 -26.96
CA ALA A 40 0.03 22.98 -25.82
C ALA A 40 0.16 23.79 -24.52
N MET A 41 -0.49 23.31 -23.47
CA MET A 41 -0.24 23.75 -22.10
C MET A 41 0.95 23.01 -21.49
N VAL A 42 1.10 21.73 -21.85
CA VAL A 42 2.22 20.87 -21.49
C VAL A 42 2.93 20.43 -22.75
N ASN A 43 4.21 20.71 -22.86
CA ASN A 43 5.06 20.25 -23.95
C ASN A 43 5.99 19.14 -23.44
N TYR A 44 5.77 17.92 -23.89
CA TYR A 44 6.64 16.79 -23.63
C TYR A 44 7.35 16.40 -24.93
N SER A 45 8.40 17.14 -25.27
CA SER A 45 9.19 16.94 -26.49
C SER A 45 10.53 17.67 -26.42
N HIS A 46 11.37 17.49 -27.44
CA HIS A 46 12.62 18.24 -27.60
C HIS A 46 12.42 19.61 -28.27
N LYS A 47 11.21 19.95 -28.73
CA LYS A 47 10.91 21.26 -29.34
C LYS A 47 10.64 22.29 -28.24
N LYS A 48 11.33 23.42 -28.29
CA LYS A 48 11.09 24.53 -27.34
C LYS A 48 9.85 25.32 -27.71
N ASN A 49 9.09 25.74 -26.71
CA ASN A 49 8.02 26.73 -26.78
C ASN A 49 7.82 27.38 -25.41
N GLU A 50 6.80 28.22 -25.25
CA GLU A 50 6.49 28.97 -24.02
C GLU A 50 5.57 28.19 -23.05
N SER A 51 5.16 26.96 -23.37
CA SER A 51 4.34 26.12 -22.49
C SER A 51 5.14 25.58 -21.30
N PHE A 52 4.45 24.93 -20.35
CA PHE A 52 5.14 24.13 -19.34
C PHE A 52 5.85 22.96 -20.04
N HIS A 53 7.15 23.08 -20.15
CA HIS A 53 7.99 22.22 -20.98
C HIS A 53 8.81 21.24 -20.13
N ILE A 54 8.59 19.96 -20.31
CA ILE A 54 9.42 18.87 -19.80
C ILE A 54 10.14 18.20 -20.98
N VAL A 55 11.46 18.24 -20.95
CA VAL A 55 12.30 17.59 -21.96
C VAL A 55 12.35 16.08 -21.66
N PRO A 56 11.97 15.20 -22.61
CA PRO A 56 12.00 13.75 -22.40
C PRO A 56 13.39 13.22 -22.12
N TYR A 57 13.50 12.36 -21.11
CA TYR A 57 14.69 11.55 -20.87
C TYR A 57 14.74 10.36 -21.84
N GLY A 58 13.57 9.87 -22.27
CA GLY A 58 13.40 8.83 -23.26
C GLY A 58 12.83 7.51 -22.74
N LEU A 59 12.72 7.32 -21.41
CA LEU A 59 12.20 6.07 -20.83
C LEU A 59 10.77 5.74 -21.27
N LEU A 60 9.95 6.75 -21.53
CA LEU A 60 8.57 6.57 -21.99
C LEU A 60 8.47 6.16 -23.45
N ASP A 61 9.52 6.38 -24.26
CA ASP A 61 9.60 5.97 -25.67
C ASP A 61 10.03 4.51 -25.84
N GLU A 62 10.52 3.87 -24.77
CA GLU A 62 11.05 2.51 -24.80
C GLU A 62 9.93 1.46 -24.72
N PHE A 63 10.19 0.26 -25.25
CA PHE A 63 9.28 -0.89 -25.19
C PHE A 63 9.88 -2.08 -24.41
N SER A 64 11.16 -2.00 -24.07
CA SER A 64 11.88 -3.05 -23.35
C SER A 64 12.31 -2.60 -21.95
N ILE A 65 12.76 -3.54 -21.14
CA ILE A 65 13.34 -3.27 -19.84
C ILE A 65 14.87 -3.12 -20.01
N ARG A 66 15.38 -1.95 -19.66
CA ARG A 66 16.83 -1.68 -19.64
C ARG A 66 17.42 -2.13 -18.32
N THR A 67 18.47 -2.92 -18.37
CA THR A 67 19.16 -3.44 -17.18
C THR A 67 20.16 -2.47 -16.57
N ASP A 68 20.65 -1.51 -17.33
CA ASP A 68 21.66 -0.49 -16.99
C ASP A 68 21.05 0.80 -16.40
N ILE A 69 19.73 0.93 -16.42
CA ILE A 69 19.03 2.18 -16.02
C ILE A 69 19.33 2.61 -14.57
N LEU A 70 19.66 1.68 -13.68
CA LEU A 70 19.98 2.01 -12.28
C LEU A 70 21.25 2.86 -12.15
N ASP A 71 22.19 2.72 -13.07
CA ASP A 71 23.44 3.48 -13.07
C ASP A 71 23.21 4.97 -13.44
N GLU A 72 22.08 5.27 -14.06
CA GLU A 72 21.69 6.62 -14.49
C GLU A 72 20.86 7.36 -13.43
N ILE A 73 20.45 6.68 -12.33
CA ILE A 73 19.63 7.26 -11.29
C ILE A 73 20.50 8.00 -10.27
N SER A 74 20.46 9.32 -10.34
CA SER A 74 21.07 10.22 -9.36
C SER A 74 20.04 11.25 -8.92
N PHE A 75 19.71 11.24 -7.62
CA PHE A 75 18.79 12.22 -7.06
C PHE A 75 19.49 13.57 -6.87
N GLU A 76 18.89 14.59 -7.44
CA GLU A 76 19.33 15.99 -7.26
C GLU A 76 18.13 16.86 -6.87
N THR A 77 18.40 18.00 -6.26
CA THR A 77 17.37 19.00 -5.90
C THR A 77 17.58 20.28 -6.71
N SER A 78 16.54 20.71 -7.40
CA SER A 78 16.50 21.97 -8.16
C SER A 78 15.14 22.61 -8.03
N LYS A 79 15.08 23.92 -7.76
CA LYS A 79 13.82 24.67 -7.57
C LYS A 79 12.86 23.99 -6.58
N MET A 80 13.37 23.50 -5.45
CA MET A 80 12.63 22.75 -4.40
C MET A 80 12.05 21.40 -4.84
N ILE A 81 12.42 20.88 -6.02
CA ILE A 81 12.05 19.56 -6.50
C ILE A 81 13.25 18.64 -6.35
N THR A 82 13.08 17.51 -5.67
CA THR A 82 14.04 16.41 -5.65
C THR A 82 13.58 15.34 -6.61
N ALA A 83 14.40 15.04 -7.63
CA ALA A 83 14.08 14.06 -8.66
C ALA A 83 15.37 13.46 -9.27
N PHE A 84 15.19 12.57 -10.20
CA PHE A 84 16.24 11.95 -11.03
C PHE A 84 15.84 12.03 -12.51
N PHE A 85 16.65 11.50 -13.43
CA PHE A 85 16.54 11.69 -14.88
C PHE A 85 16.65 13.16 -15.27
N LYS A 86 17.82 13.71 -14.98
CA LYS A 86 18.16 15.09 -15.30
C LYS A 86 18.20 15.33 -16.80
N THR A 87 17.58 16.43 -17.23
CA THR A 87 17.53 16.87 -18.63
C THR A 87 18.00 18.32 -18.73
N VAL A 88 18.35 18.75 -19.94
CA VAL A 88 18.81 20.13 -20.20
C VAL A 88 17.73 20.91 -20.94
N GLY A 89 17.36 22.05 -20.37
CA GLY A 89 16.29 22.89 -20.90
C GLY A 89 14.94 22.62 -20.23
N GLY A 90 13.88 23.21 -20.76
CA GLY A 90 12.52 23.07 -20.20
C GLY A 90 12.26 23.91 -18.95
N SER A 91 11.05 23.78 -18.41
CA SER A 91 10.59 24.44 -17.18
C SER A 91 11.16 23.78 -15.92
N CYS A 92 11.46 22.49 -16.01
CA CYS A 92 12.07 21.66 -14.96
C CYS A 92 13.36 21.01 -15.53
N GLN A 93 14.37 20.82 -14.65
CA GLN A 93 15.63 20.16 -15.04
C GLN A 93 15.56 18.63 -14.95
N PHE A 94 14.37 18.07 -14.80
CA PHE A 94 14.14 16.64 -14.67
C PHE A 94 12.95 16.22 -15.55
N ASP A 95 13.03 15.01 -16.08
CA ASP A 95 11.87 14.34 -16.65
C ASP A 95 11.06 13.66 -15.56
N LEU A 96 10.16 14.43 -14.94
CA LEU A 96 9.30 13.95 -13.84
C LEU A 96 8.36 12.82 -14.28
N PHE A 97 7.98 12.77 -15.56
CA PHE A 97 7.11 11.72 -16.10
C PHE A 97 7.85 10.39 -16.21
N SER A 98 9.08 10.38 -16.75
CA SER A 98 9.93 9.19 -16.78
C SER A 98 10.30 8.73 -15.36
N ALA A 99 10.60 9.67 -14.45
CA ALA A 99 10.92 9.34 -13.06
C ALA A 99 9.71 8.71 -12.33
N ALA A 100 8.52 9.26 -12.53
CA ALA A 100 7.29 8.68 -11.97
C ALA A 100 6.99 7.30 -12.56
N PHE A 101 7.14 7.13 -13.88
CA PHE A 101 6.96 5.82 -14.53
C PHE A 101 7.90 4.76 -13.93
N PHE A 102 9.17 5.09 -13.75
CA PHE A 102 10.13 4.19 -13.12
C PHE A 102 9.65 3.72 -11.74
N LEU A 103 9.15 4.65 -10.91
CA LEU A 103 8.71 4.34 -9.56
C LEU A 103 7.40 3.55 -9.52
N VAL A 104 6.36 3.96 -10.25
CA VAL A 104 5.02 3.30 -10.19
C VAL A 104 4.97 2.00 -10.99
N SER A 105 5.73 1.86 -12.07
CA SER A 105 5.86 0.57 -12.76
C SER A 105 6.64 -0.46 -11.95
N ARG A 106 7.26 -0.02 -10.84
CA ARG A 106 8.19 -0.83 -10.03
C ARG A 106 9.33 -1.39 -10.87
N TYR A 107 9.86 -0.56 -11.76
CA TYR A 107 10.88 -0.93 -12.73
C TYR A 107 12.05 -1.69 -12.09
N GLU A 108 12.52 -1.23 -10.92
CA GLU A 108 13.60 -1.84 -10.16
C GLU A 108 13.32 -3.28 -9.71
N GLU A 109 12.05 -3.69 -9.58
CA GLU A 109 11.64 -5.04 -9.19
C GLU A 109 11.62 -6.03 -10.38
N TYR A 110 11.81 -5.56 -11.60
CA TYR A 110 12.02 -6.38 -12.80
C TYR A 110 13.51 -6.58 -13.11
N LEU A 111 14.39 -5.88 -12.41
CA LEU A 111 15.85 -6.00 -12.58
C LEU A 111 16.43 -7.03 -11.60
N PRO A 112 17.67 -7.49 -11.80
CA PRO A 112 18.32 -8.37 -10.83
C PRO A 112 18.53 -7.70 -9.47
N PHE A 113 18.07 -8.35 -8.39
CA PHE A 113 18.29 -7.91 -7.02
C PHE A 113 18.45 -9.11 -6.07
N SER A 114 19.05 -8.88 -4.89
CA SER A 114 19.13 -9.89 -3.84
C SER A 114 17.81 -9.94 -3.07
N LEU A 115 17.24 -11.14 -2.99
CA LEU A 115 15.99 -11.39 -2.27
C LEU A 115 16.23 -11.42 -0.75
N ASP A 116 15.23 -11.00 0.03
CA ASP A 116 15.23 -11.20 1.48
C ASP A 116 14.91 -12.67 1.86
N ASN A 117 14.87 -12.97 3.18
CA ASN A 117 14.59 -14.31 3.71
C ASN A 117 13.20 -14.85 3.31
N HIS A 118 12.27 -14.00 2.89
CA HIS A 118 10.94 -14.34 2.41
C HIS A 118 10.81 -14.24 0.89
N ARG A 119 11.94 -14.09 0.18
CA ARG A 119 12.00 -13.96 -1.27
C ARG A 119 11.29 -12.72 -1.81
N ARG A 120 11.31 -11.61 -1.04
CA ARG A 120 10.76 -10.32 -1.41
C ARG A 120 11.87 -9.38 -1.88
N PHE A 121 11.48 -8.33 -2.61
CA PHE A 121 12.33 -7.17 -2.88
C PHE A 121 12.54 -6.39 -1.57
N PRO A 122 13.77 -6.29 -1.04
CA PRO A 122 14.04 -5.59 0.21
C PRO A 122 14.08 -4.07 0.02
N ALA A 123 13.75 -3.32 1.06
CA ALA A 123 13.77 -1.86 1.01
C ALA A 123 15.17 -1.31 0.66
N GLU A 124 16.22 -1.97 1.15
CA GLU A 124 17.62 -1.58 0.96
C GLU A 124 18.09 -1.69 -0.50
N ALA A 125 17.37 -2.45 -1.33
CA ALA A 125 17.63 -2.52 -2.76
C ALA A 125 17.03 -1.32 -3.52
N SER A 126 16.00 -0.67 -2.96
CA SER A 126 15.27 0.42 -3.59
C SER A 126 16.13 1.67 -3.78
N VAL A 127 15.97 2.32 -4.94
CA VAL A 127 16.58 3.62 -5.22
C VAL A 127 16.11 4.70 -4.24
N LEU A 128 14.86 4.63 -3.78
CA LEU A 128 14.33 5.56 -2.78
C LEU A 128 15.02 5.41 -1.43
N PHE A 129 15.24 4.18 -0.97
CA PHE A 129 15.95 3.92 0.28
C PHE A 129 17.40 4.41 0.21
N LYS A 130 18.12 4.03 -0.86
CA LYS A 130 19.53 4.40 -1.06
C LYS A 130 19.77 5.91 -1.07
N ASN A 131 18.75 6.69 -1.42
CA ASN A 131 18.82 8.14 -1.50
C ASN A 131 18.06 8.86 -0.36
N ASN A 132 17.65 8.14 0.70
CA ASN A 132 16.88 8.68 1.85
C ASN A 132 15.55 9.35 1.45
N MET A 133 14.91 8.87 0.38
CA MET A 133 13.65 9.40 -0.15
C MET A 133 12.45 8.49 0.12
N LEU A 134 12.64 7.40 0.89
CA LEU A 134 11.58 6.41 1.09
C LEU A 134 10.33 6.99 1.79
N GLU A 135 10.52 7.95 2.69
CA GLU A 135 9.43 8.60 3.43
C GLU A 135 8.85 9.84 2.72
N GLU A 136 9.22 10.08 1.45
CA GLU A 136 8.74 11.20 0.67
C GLU A 136 7.74 10.74 -0.40
N PRO A 137 6.52 11.31 -0.47
CA PRO A 137 5.55 11.02 -1.53
C PRO A 137 5.89 11.84 -2.79
N LEU A 138 7.06 11.57 -3.38
CA LEU A 138 7.68 12.38 -4.44
C LEU A 138 6.75 12.64 -5.62
N ILE A 139 6.02 11.63 -6.08
CA ILE A 139 5.15 11.77 -7.25
C ILE A 139 4.00 12.73 -6.98
N ASN A 140 3.44 12.70 -5.75
CA ASN A 140 2.42 13.68 -5.36
C ASN A 140 3.01 15.11 -5.26
N GLN A 141 4.24 15.25 -4.74
CA GLN A 141 4.95 16.52 -4.72
C GLN A 141 5.19 17.06 -6.15
N TRP A 142 5.58 16.20 -7.08
CA TRP A 142 5.74 16.57 -8.49
C TRP A 142 4.41 16.97 -9.15
N ALA A 143 3.31 16.29 -8.82
CA ALA A 143 1.98 16.66 -9.30
C ALA A 143 1.56 18.06 -8.80
N ILE A 144 1.84 18.37 -7.52
CA ILE A 144 1.59 19.71 -6.97
C ILE A 144 2.43 20.78 -7.70
N PHE A 145 3.69 20.51 -7.97
CA PHE A 145 4.55 21.41 -8.75
C PHE A 145 3.98 21.66 -10.15
N ILE A 146 3.59 20.61 -10.89
CA ILE A 146 2.98 20.73 -12.20
C ILE A 146 1.68 21.56 -12.13
N ARG A 147 0.85 21.32 -11.11
CA ARG A 147 -0.37 22.09 -10.87
C ARG A 147 -0.06 23.59 -10.69
N GLN A 148 0.96 23.94 -9.89
CA GLN A 148 1.36 25.32 -9.64
C GLN A 148 1.84 26.00 -10.91
N GLU A 149 2.69 25.35 -11.70
CA GLU A 149 3.19 25.86 -12.97
C GLU A 149 2.04 26.10 -13.98
N LEU A 150 1.11 25.15 -14.10
CA LEU A 150 -0.03 25.29 -15.00
C LEU A 150 -1.03 26.36 -14.53
N THR A 151 -1.27 26.46 -13.24
CA THR A 151 -2.13 27.52 -12.68
C THR A 151 -1.55 28.92 -12.96
N THR A 152 -0.22 29.08 -12.76
CA THR A 152 0.46 30.35 -12.92
C THR A 152 0.51 30.80 -14.40
N ASN A 153 0.77 29.85 -15.30
CA ASN A 153 1.03 30.19 -16.71
C ASN A 153 -0.24 30.22 -17.58
N PHE A 154 -1.31 29.49 -17.18
CA PHE A 154 -2.51 29.31 -18.01
C PHE A 154 -3.82 29.64 -17.31
N GLU A 155 -3.79 30.21 -16.10
CA GLU A 155 -4.98 30.56 -15.29
C GLU A 155 -5.97 29.38 -15.13
N ILE A 156 -5.45 28.14 -15.06
CA ILE A 156 -6.27 26.93 -14.93
C ILE A 156 -6.64 26.71 -13.46
N SER A 157 -7.91 26.45 -13.20
CA SER A 157 -8.36 26.01 -11.86
C SER A 157 -8.44 24.50 -11.82
N PHE A 158 -7.85 23.91 -10.78
CA PHE A 158 -7.90 22.47 -10.49
C PHE A 158 -8.91 22.18 -9.38
N PRO A 159 -9.58 21.02 -9.40
CA PRO A 159 -10.43 20.62 -8.29
C PRO A 159 -9.59 20.48 -7.01
N LYS A 160 -10.20 20.80 -5.86
CA LYS A 160 -9.54 20.57 -4.56
C LYS A 160 -9.50 19.07 -4.31
N MET A 161 -8.31 18.49 -4.31
CA MET A 161 -8.09 17.15 -3.80
C MET A 161 -8.19 17.16 -2.27
N LYS A 162 -8.41 16.01 -1.66
CA LYS A 162 -8.57 15.91 -0.22
C LYS A 162 -7.70 14.78 0.33
N PHE A 163 -7.19 15.00 1.52
CA PHE A 163 -6.59 13.94 2.31
C PHE A 163 -7.61 12.82 2.56
N THR A 164 -7.15 11.57 2.44
CA THR A 164 -7.96 10.40 2.79
C THR A 164 -7.18 9.44 3.69
N TYR A 165 -7.92 8.67 4.52
CA TYR A 165 -7.34 7.67 5.39
C TYR A 165 -8.04 6.33 5.20
N LEU A 166 -7.25 5.27 5.04
CA LEU A 166 -7.72 3.89 4.98
C LEU A 166 -7.10 3.08 6.13
N SER A 167 -7.94 2.70 7.09
CA SER A 167 -7.57 1.73 8.12
C SER A 167 -7.68 0.32 7.57
N THR A 168 -6.61 -0.45 7.62
CA THR A 168 -6.63 -1.84 7.16
C THR A 168 -6.11 -2.78 8.23
N ILE A 169 -6.77 -3.92 8.41
CA ILE A 169 -6.46 -4.89 9.46
C ILE A 169 -6.38 -6.29 8.86
N ASP A 170 -5.23 -6.93 9.03
CA ASP A 170 -5.01 -8.31 8.63
C ASP A 170 -5.44 -9.25 9.77
N ILE A 171 -6.23 -10.27 9.44
CA ILE A 171 -6.69 -11.27 10.41
C ILE A 171 -5.94 -12.57 10.15
N ASP A 172 -4.71 -12.62 10.68
CA ASP A 172 -3.85 -13.81 10.59
C ASP A 172 -4.29 -14.88 11.59
N GLN A 173 -4.63 -14.46 12.79
CA GLN A 173 -5.05 -15.32 13.88
C GLN A 173 -6.19 -14.65 14.64
N ALA A 174 -7.43 -15.02 14.36
CA ALA A 174 -8.59 -14.46 15.03
C ALA A 174 -8.65 -14.77 16.54
N TRP A 175 -7.94 -15.82 16.99
CA TRP A 175 -7.81 -16.20 18.40
C TRP A 175 -6.37 -16.60 18.75
N LYS A 176 -5.91 -16.24 19.94
CA LYS A 176 -4.60 -16.61 20.50
C LYS A 176 -4.58 -18.08 20.95
N TYR A 177 -5.66 -18.56 21.58
CA TYR A 177 -5.76 -19.88 22.18
C TYR A 177 -6.97 -20.70 21.69
N LYS A 178 -8.16 -20.08 21.61
CA LYS A 178 -9.40 -20.79 21.25
C LYS A 178 -9.36 -21.32 19.82
N TYR A 179 -10.09 -22.42 19.61
CA TYR A 179 -10.32 -23.04 18.30
C TYR A 179 -9.09 -23.52 17.49
N LYS A 180 -7.89 -23.51 18.12
CA LYS A 180 -6.65 -24.01 17.50
C LYS A 180 -6.50 -25.53 17.59
N GLY A 181 -7.43 -26.22 18.26
CA GLY A 181 -7.38 -27.66 18.52
C GLY A 181 -6.54 -28.03 19.77
N ILE A 182 -6.79 -29.24 20.30
CA ILE A 182 -6.20 -29.69 21.57
C ILE A 182 -4.66 -29.82 21.45
N ILE A 183 -4.18 -30.45 20.38
CA ILE A 183 -2.73 -30.70 20.18
C ILE A 183 -1.94 -29.40 20.17
N ARG A 184 -2.38 -28.40 19.41
CA ARG A 184 -1.68 -27.08 19.34
C ARG A 184 -1.66 -26.38 20.68
N ASN A 185 -2.73 -26.49 21.48
CA ASN A 185 -2.80 -25.91 22.80
C ASN A 185 -1.91 -26.60 23.82
N ILE A 186 -1.84 -27.95 23.81
CA ILE A 186 -0.92 -28.72 24.65
C ILE A 186 0.54 -28.38 24.29
N LEU A 187 0.91 -28.41 23.02
CA LEU A 187 2.27 -28.06 22.59
C LEU A 187 2.62 -26.61 22.95
N GLY A 188 1.66 -25.70 22.84
CA GLY A 188 1.81 -24.31 23.27
C GLY A 188 2.05 -24.23 24.79
N LEU A 189 1.27 -24.93 25.60
CA LEU A 189 1.43 -24.98 27.05
C LEU A 189 2.80 -25.56 27.45
N VAL A 190 3.22 -26.67 26.85
CA VAL A 190 4.55 -27.28 27.07
C VAL A 190 5.66 -26.30 26.75
N ARG A 191 5.58 -25.61 25.63
CA ARG A 191 6.54 -24.55 25.23
C ARG A 191 6.59 -23.44 26.31
N ASP A 192 5.42 -22.97 26.75
CA ASP A 192 5.32 -21.87 27.72
C ASP A 192 5.87 -22.28 29.08
N VAL A 193 5.67 -23.56 29.48
CA VAL A 193 6.31 -24.16 30.71
C VAL A 193 7.84 -24.22 30.56
N ILE A 194 8.35 -24.75 29.43
CA ILE A 194 9.81 -24.83 29.18
C ILE A 194 10.46 -23.43 29.20
N ARG A 195 9.76 -22.41 28.71
CA ARG A 195 10.23 -21.01 28.70
C ARG A 195 9.96 -20.26 29.99
N VAL A 196 9.39 -20.94 31.00
CA VAL A 196 9.00 -20.36 32.32
C VAL A 196 8.11 -19.10 32.11
N ASN A 197 7.28 -19.10 31.11
CA ASN A 197 6.39 -17.98 30.80
C ASN A 197 5.07 -18.12 31.58
N ILE A 198 5.13 -17.76 32.88
CA ILE A 198 3.98 -17.89 33.80
C ILE A 198 2.79 -17.04 33.35
N SER A 199 3.02 -15.87 32.76
CA SER A 199 1.95 -14.98 32.27
C SER A 199 1.14 -15.64 31.18
N GLU A 200 1.77 -16.23 30.16
CA GLU A 200 1.12 -16.96 29.07
C GLU A 200 0.34 -18.20 29.60
N ILE A 201 0.92 -18.94 30.54
CA ILE A 201 0.27 -20.10 31.16
C ILE A 201 -1.01 -19.66 31.86
N ARG A 202 -0.93 -18.62 32.71
CA ARG A 202 -2.08 -18.05 33.41
C ARG A 202 -3.16 -17.52 32.47
N GLU A 203 -2.77 -16.73 31.49
CA GLU A 203 -3.67 -16.18 30.51
C GLU A 203 -4.42 -17.28 29.74
N ARG A 204 -3.70 -18.31 29.25
CA ARG A 204 -4.26 -19.49 28.58
C ARG A 204 -5.31 -20.19 29.45
N ILE A 205 -4.99 -20.45 30.71
CA ILE A 205 -5.90 -21.11 31.68
C ILE A 205 -7.15 -20.24 31.87
N GLN A 206 -6.99 -18.95 32.10
CA GLN A 206 -8.10 -18.01 32.30
C GLN A 206 -9.02 -17.93 31.08
N VAL A 207 -8.47 -17.97 29.84
CA VAL A 207 -9.26 -18.01 28.60
C VAL A 207 -10.06 -19.29 28.48
N PHE A 208 -9.48 -20.47 28.82
CA PHE A 208 -10.22 -21.75 28.75
C PHE A 208 -11.26 -21.90 29.84
N LEU A 209 -11.03 -21.31 31.01
CA LEU A 209 -12.03 -21.26 32.10
C LEU A 209 -13.11 -20.19 31.86
N GLY A 210 -13.00 -19.39 30.79
CA GLY A 210 -13.95 -18.33 30.48
C GLY A 210 -13.88 -17.10 31.41
N ILE A 211 -12.80 -16.99 32.20
CA ILE A 211 -12.59 -15.86 33.11
C ILE A 211 -12.26 -14.57 32.35
N ILE A 212 -11.49 -14.71 31.26
CA ILE A 212 -11.19 -13.61 30.34
C ILE A 212 -11.51 -14.02 28.89
N SER A 213 -11.77 -13.04 28.06
CA SER A 213 -11.90 -13.24 26.61
C SER A 213 -10.56 -13.60 26.00
N ASP A 214 -10.54 -14.32 24.87
CA ASP A 214 -9.32 -14.57 24.11
C ASP A 214 -8.72 -13.23 23.66
N PRO A 215 -7.45 -12.91 23.95
CA PRO A 215 -6.87 -11.59 23.73
C PRO A 215 -6.90 -11.12 22.27
N TYR A 216 -6.76 -12.05 21.30
CA TYR A 216 -6.78 -11.68 19.88
C TYR A 216 -8.21 -11.50 19.35
N PHE A 217 -9.23 -11.98 20.09
CA PHE A 217 -10.63 -11.77 19.74
C PHE A 217 -11.13 -10.43 20.30
N ASN A 218 -10.63 -9.34 19.75
CA ASN A 218 -10.97 -7.97 20.17
C ASN A 218 -11.94 -7.26 19.19
N PHE A 219 -12.63 -7.99 18.32
CA PHE A 219 -13.51 -7.44 17.28
C PHE A 219 -14.68 -6.63 17.83
N LYS A 220 -15.20 -6.96 19.00
CA LYS A 220 -16.23 -6.14 19.67
C LYS A 220 -15.73 -4.72 19.95
N TRP A 221 -14.53 -4.60 20.53
CA TRP A 221 -13.90 -3.31 20.77
C TRP A 221 -13.61 -2.56 19.44
N GLN A 222 -13.11 -3.26 18.41
CA GLN A 222 -12.88 -2.67 17.08
C GLN A 222 -14.18 -2.10 16.50
N ASN A 223 -15.29 -2.85 16.59
CA ASN A 223 -16.60 -2.43 16.11
C ASN A 223 -17.06 -1.14 16.82
N GLU A 224 -17.07 -1.13 18.15
CA GLU A 224 -17.43 0.04 18.96
C GLU A 224 -16.56 1.25 18.62
N PHE A 225 -15.26 1.05 18.46
CA PHE A 225 -14.30 2.10 18.13
C PHE A 225 -14.51 2.68 16.73
N HIS A 226 -14.61 1.85 15.69
CA HIS A 226 -14.81 2.33 14.32
C HIS A 226 -16.15 3.04 14.15
N LEU A 227 -17.22 2.53 14.77
CA LEU A 227 -18.51 3.20 14.76
C LEU A 227 -18.45 4.58 15.44
N SER A 228 -17.72 4.70 16.56
CA SER A 228 -17.60 5.98 17.28
C SER A 228 -16.90 7.08 16.45
N LEU A 229 -15.97 6.71 15.59
CA LEU A 229 -15.23 7.62 14.73
C LEU A 229 -15.78 7.69 13.30
N LYS A 230 -16.77 6.87 12.94
CA LYS A 230 -17.26 6.70 11.56
C LYS A 230 -16.14 6.30 10.59
N THR A 231 -15.09 5.63 11.08
CA THR A 231 -13.96 5.18 10.28
C THR A 231 -14.32 3.94 9.49
N GLN A 232 -14.08 3.96 8.19
CA GLN A 232 -14.13 2.76 7.36
C GLN A 232 -12.89 1.89 7.57
N VAL A 233 -13.07 0.57 7.57
CA VAL A 233 -11.99 -0.40 7.74
C VAL A 233 -12.05 -1.49 6.68
N ILE A 234 -10.87 -1.96 6.25
CA ILE A 234 -10.76 -3.12 5.37
C ILE A 234 -10.11 -4.25 6.15
N TYR A 235 -10.78 -5.40 6.23
CA TYR A 235 -10.24 -6.60 6.83
C TYR A 235 -9.74 -7.57 5.75
N PHE A 236 -8.49 -8.01 5.87
CA PHE A 236 -7.93 -9.05 5.00
C PHE A 236 -7.91 -10.39 5.75
N ILE A 237 -8.56 -11.41 5.18
CA ILE A 237 -8.84 -12.68 5.85
C ILE A 237 -7.91 -13.78 5.37
N LEU A 238 -7.10 -14.34 6.28
CA LEU A 238 -6.20 -15.46 5.99
C LEU A 238 -6.95 -16.79 6.07
N LEU A 239 -7.09 -17.47 4.93
CA LEU A 239 -7.79 -18.77 4.79
C LEU A 239 -6.84 -19.92 4.40
N GLY A 240 -5.54 -19.75 4.56
CA GLY A 240 -4.55 -20.76 4.29
C GLY A 240 -4.66 -22.00 5.19
N LYS A 241 -3.98 -23.07 4.81
CA LYS A 241 -3.76 -24.22 5.70
C LYS A 241 -2.71 -23.84 6.74
N TYR A 242 -2.90 -24.34 7.98
CA TYR A 242 -1.88 -24.18 9.01
C TYR A 242 -0.52 -24.70 8.56
N GLY A 243 0.51 -23.90 8.71
CA GLY A 243 1.86 -24.19 8.27
C GLY A 243 2.93 -23.46 9.09
N SER A 244 4.15 -23.45 8.60
CA SER A 244 5.27 -22.78 9.26
C SER A 244 5.08 -21.27 9.37
N TYR A 245 4.49 -20.65 8.37
CA TYR A 245 4.22 -19.21 8.31
C TYR A 245 2.74 -18.86 8.51
N ASP A 246 1.83 -19.71 8.06
CA ASP A 246 0.39 -19.51 8.20
C ASP A 246 -0.10 -20.13 9.52
N LYS A 247 -0.34 -19.30 10.54
CA LYS A 247 -0.70 -19.74 11.90
C LYS A 247 -2.19 -19.66 12.21
N ASN A 248 -3.00 -19.36 11.21
CA ASN A 248 -4.46 -19.27 11.30
C ASN A 248 -5.13 -20.56 11.80
N ILE A 249 -6.37 -20.47 12.16
CA ILE A 249 -7.23 -21.62 12.46
C ILE A 249 -7.76 -22.23 11.14
N LYS A 250 -8.31 -23.45 11.26
CA LYS A 250 -8.85 -24.13 10.08
C LYS A 250 -9.96 -23.29 9.43
N PRO A 251 -9.91 -23.03 8.11
CA PRO A 251 -10.92 -22.21 7.41
C PRO A 251 -12.37 -22.70 7.55
N SER A 252 -12.56 -24.02 7.69
CA SER A 252 -13.88 -24.62 7.93
C SER A 252 -14.35 -24.58 9.40
N ASN A 253 -13.66 -23.87 10.29
CA ASN A 253 -14.09 -23.74 11.68
C ASN A 253 -15.37 -22.89 11.74
N PRO A 254 -16.49 -23.40 12.36
CA PRO A 254 -17.75 -22.69 12.38
C PRO A 254 -17.68 -21.28 13.04
N HIS A 255 -16.86 -21.14 14.10
CA HIS A 255 -16.69 -19.84 14.76
C HIS A 255 -15.96 -18.83 13.89
N PHE A 256 -15.01 -19.31 13.05
CA PHE A 256 -14.32 -18.43 12.12
C PHE A 256 -15.23 -18.02 10.96
N ILE A 257 -16.03 -18.95 10.45
CA ILE A 257 -17.05 -18.64 9.44
C ILE A 257 -18.07 -17.64 9.99
N SER A 258 -18.52 -17.81 11.24
CA SER A 258 -19.41 -16.84 11.89
C SER A 258 -18.76 -15.46 12.00
N LEU A 259 -17.50 -15.37 12.46
CA LEU A 259 -16.77 -14.11 12.53
C LEU A 259 -16.70 -13.41 11.18
N ILE A 260 -16.37 -14.14 10.10
CA ILE A 260 -16.31 -13.55 8.74
C ILE A 260 -17.65 -13.00 8.32
N LYS A 261 -18.75 -13.72 8.57
CA LYS A 261 -20.12 -13.26 8.28
C LYS A 261 -20.51 -12.04 9.10
N ASP A 262 -20.13 -12.02 10.38
CA ASP A 262 -20.37 -10.88 11.26
C ASP A 262 -19.66 -9.63 10.72
N LEU A 263 -18.37 -9.76 10.31
CA LEU A 263 -17.61 -8.67 9.71
C LEU A 263 -18.19 -8.22 8.35
N ASP A 264 -18.62 -9.16 7.51
CA ASP A 264 -19.25 -8.88 6.21
C ASP A 264 -20.59 -8.12 6.34
N SER A 265 -21.27 -8.28 7.47
CA SER A 265 -22.52 -7.58 7.75
C SER A 265 -22.36 -6.12 8.19
N LEU A 266 -21.13 -5.68 8.51
CA LEU A 266 -20.87 -4.33 9.00
C LEU A 266 -20.81 -3.32 7.85
N SER A 267 -21.68 -2.32 7.85
CA SER A 267 -21.81 -1.33 6.76
C SER A 267 -20.56 -0.45 6.55
N TYR A 268 -19.69 -0.33 7.56
CA TYR A 268 -18.45 0.44 7.52
C TYR A 268 -17.22 -0.42 7.20
N ALA A 269 -17.38 -1.76 7.12
CA ALA A 269 -16.29 -2.68 6.85
C ALA A 269 -16.36 -3.23 5.42
N ARG A 270 -15.18 -3.43 4.83
CA ARG A 270 -15.02 -4.18 3.57
C ARG A 270 -14.11 -5.36 3.84
N LEU A 271 -14.31 -6.46 3.11
CA LEU A 271 -13.48 -7.65 3.24
C LEU A 271 -12.64 -7.87 1.99
N GLY A 272 -11.39 -8.28 2.20
CA GLY A 272 -10.46 -8.73 1.18
C GLY A 272 -9.86 -10.09 1.52
N ILE A 273 -9.30 -10.76 0.53
CA ILE A 273 -8.55 -11.98 0.76
C ILE A 273 -7.13 -11.67 1.22
N HIS A 274 -6.62 -12.46 2.18
CA HIS A 274 -5.21 -12.50 2.59
C HIS A 274 -4.59 -13.80 2.11
N PRO A 275 -4.12 -13.89 0.82
CA PRO A 275 -3.58 -15.13 0.28
C PRO A 275 -2.42 -15.63 1.12
N SER A 276 -2.45 -16.92 1.48
CA SER A 276 -1.47 -17.53 2.38
C SER A 276 -0.04 -17.53 1.82
N TYR A 277 0.94 -17.74 2.70
CA TYR A 277 2.34 -17.84 2.29
C TYR A 277 2.56 -18.87 1.17
N VAL A 278 1.91 -20.02 1.28
CA VAL A 278 2.01 -21.11 0.29
C VAL A 278 1.33 -20.74 -1.04
N SER A 279 0.25 -19.99 -1.00
CA SER A 279 -0.52 -19.63 -2.21
C SER A 279 0.25 -18.72 -3.17
N ASN A 280 1.27 -18.00 -2.70
CA ASN A 280 2.13 -17.15 -3.55
C ASN A 280 2.83 -17.91 -4.69
N SER A 281 3.19 -19.17 -4.46
CA SER A 281 3.82 -20.05 -5.47
C SER A 281 2.88 -21.15 -5.96
N ASN A 282 1.62 -21.15 -5.50
CA ASN A 282 0.65 -22.20 -5.82
C ASN A 282 -0.71 -21.63 -6.23
N PRO A 283 -0.97 -21.43 -7.55
CA PRO A 283 -2.21 -20.86 -8.04
C PRO A 283 -3.46 -21.67 -7.69
N ILE A 284 -3.32 -23.01 -7.56
CA ILE A 284 -4.44 -23.87 -7.17
C ILE A 284 -4.84 -23.58 -5.72
N GLN A 285 -3.86 -23.42 -4.83
CA GLN A 285 -4.13 -23.06 -3.43
C GLN A 285 -4.74 -21.65 -3.34
N LEU A 286 -4.21 -20.69 -4.09
CA LEU A 286 -4.75 -19.34 -4.19
C LEU A 286 -6.22 -19.34 -4.63
N SER A 287 -6.53 -20.05 -5.71
CA SER A 287 -7.91 -20.18 -6.21
C SER A 287 -8.84 -20.80 -5.18
N LYS A 288 -8.36 -21.83 -4.45
CA LYS A 288 -9.15 -22.49 -3.39
C LYS A 288 -9.44 -21.55 -2.22
N GLU A 289 -8.46 -20.76 -1.78
CA GLU A 289 -8.65 -19.79 -0.70
C GLU A 289 -9.64 -18.70 -1.12
N TYR A 290 -9.50 -18.18 -2.34
CA TYR A 290 -10.43 -17.24 -2.93
C TYR A 290 -11.87 -17.77 -2.99
N GLN A 291 -12.05 -18.99 -3.50
CA GLN A 291 -13.36 -19.64 -3.56
C GLN A 291 -13.96 -19.86 -2.17
N ASN A 292 -13.14 -20.31 -1.20
CA ASN A 292 -13.59 -20.50 0.17
C ASN A 292 -14.14 -19.20 0.77
N LEU A 293 -13.45 -18.05 0.59
CA LEU A 293 -13.94 -16.78 1.11
C LEU A 293 -15.22 -16.34 0.40
N ASN A 294 -15.28 -16.44 -0.92
CA ASN A 294 -16.49 -16.09 -1.69
C ASN A 294 -17.72 -16.93 -1.33
N THR A 295 -17.57 -18.16 -0.81
CA THR A 295 -18.71 -18.96 -0.33
C THR A 295 -19.22 -18.53 1.04
N ILE A 296 -18.44 -17.76 1.80
CA ILE A 296 -18.79 -17.33 3.16
C ILE A 296 -19.48 -15.96 3.16
N ILE A 297 -19.01 -15.06 2.29
CA ILE A 297 -19.50 -13.67 2.22
C ILE A 297 -20.71 -13.54 1.29
N SER A 298 -21.42 -12.42 1.42
CA SER A 298 -22.62 -12.10 0.63
C SER A 298 -22.34 -11.51 -0.75
N GLY A 299 -21.11 -11.08 -1.01
CA GLY A 299 -20.69 -10.46 -2.28
C GLY A 299 -19.54 -11.19 -2.94
N SER A 300 -18.81 -10.51 -3.80
CA SER A 300 -17.59 -11.00 -4.43
C SER A 300 -16.36 -10.31 -3.85
N ILE A 301 -15.32 -11.07 -3.58
CA ILE A 301 -14.02 -10.52 -3.16
C ILE A 301 -13.33 -9.88 -4.36
N THR A 302 -13.03 -8.61 -4.24
CA THR A 302 -12.31 -7.82 -5.26
C THR A 302 -11.02 -7.21 -4.74
N MET A 303 -10.72 -7.37 -3.45
CA MET A 303 -9.54 -6.81 -2.80
C MET A 303 -8.62 -7.92 -2.27
N SER A 304 -7.31 -7.68 -2.31
CA SER A 304 -6.29 -8.60 -1.80
C SER A 304 -5.16 -7.89 -1.08
N ARG A 305 -4.52 -8.61 -0.16
CA ARG A 305 -3.20 -8.29 0.42
C ARG A 305 -2.46 -9.59 0.68
N GLN A 306 -1.27 -9.76 0.14
CA GLN A 306 -0.49 -10.98 0.29
C GLN A 306 0.07 -11.13 1.71
N HIS A 307 -0.11 -12.30 2.34
CA HIS A 307 0.50 -12.62 3.63
C HIS A 307 2.03 -12.55 3.53
N TYR A 308 2.67 -12.01 4.54
CA TYR A 308 4.10 -11.63 4.52
C TYR A 308 4.48 -10.62 3.44
N LEU A 309 3.51 -9.97 2.79
CA LEU A 309 3.73 -9.04 1.67
C LEU A 309 4.53 -9.67 0.51
N ILE A 310 4.40 -10.99 0.33
CA ILE A 310 5.13 -11.70 -0.73
C ILE A 310 4.43 -11.45 -2.06
N HIS A 311 5.14 -10.84 -2.98
CA HIS A 311 4.71 -10.74 -4.37
C HIS A 311 5.91 -10.81 -5.31
N ALA A 312 5.72 -11.37 -6.47
CA ALA A 312 6.70 -11.48 -7.54
C ALA A 312 6.12 -10.85 -8.82
N MET A 313 6.77 -9.81 -9.31
CA MET A 313 6.42 -9.12 -10.55
C MET A 313 6.84 -9.96 -11.77
N PRO A 314 6.00 -10.09 -12.79
CA PRO A 314 4.58 -9.73 -12.89
C PRO A 314 3.62 -10.81 -12.40
N TYR A 315 4.14 -11.96 -11.95
CA TYR A 315 3.40 -13.21 -11.74
C TYR A 315 2.23 -13.06 -10.76
N THR A 316 2.47 -12.50 -9.56
CA THR A 316 1.44 -12.41 -8.52
C THR A 316 0.24 -11.59 -8.99
N TYR A 317 0.47 -10.41 -9.58
CA TYR A 317 -0.61 -9.55 -10.04
C TYR A 317 -1.40 -10.13 -11.21
N ARG A 318 -0.74 -10.82 -12.13
CA ARG A 318 -1.44 -11.57 -13.19
C ARG A 318 -2.35 -12.68 -12.63
N GLN A 319 -1.95 -13.36 -11.53
CA GLN A 319 -2.82 -14.35 -10.88
C GLN A 319 -4.02 -13.70 -10.19
N LEU A 320 -3.83 -12.56 -9.53
CA LEU A 320 -4.91 -11.81 -8.89
C LEU A 320 -5.94 -11.31 -9.92
N ILE A 321 -5.49 -10.76 -11.05
CA ILE A 321 -6.38 -10.34 -12.15
C ILE A 321 -7.21 -11.52 -12.67
N LYS A 322 -6.61 -12.70 -12.88
CA LYS A 322 -7.33 -13.92 -13.31
C LYS A 322 -8.43 -14.34 -12.34
N LEU A 323 -8.30 -14.04 -11.05
CA LEU A 323 -9.33 -14.31 -10.04
C LEU A 323 -10.40 -13.23 -9.95
N GLY A 324 -10.26 -12.12 -10.68
CA GLY A 324 -11.19 -11.01 -10.64
C GLY A 324 -10.91 -9.99 -9.53
N ILE A 325 -9.72 -10.04 -8.90
CA ILE A 325 -9.27 -9.02 -7.97
C ILE A 325 -9.09 -7.70 -8.75
N LYS A 326 -9.58 -6.61 -8.18
CA LYS A 326 -9.56 -5.27 -8.75
C LYS A 326 -8.63 -4.32 -8.02
N GLU A 327 -8.34 -4.60 -6.74
CA GLU A 327 -7.51 -3.75 -5.91
C GLU A 327 -6.58 -4.60 -5.03
N ASP A 328 -5.29 -4.24 -4.99
CA ASP A 328 -4.29 -4.93 -4.16
C ASP A 328 -3.61 -3.94 -3.20
N PHE A 329 -3.50 -4.35 -1.94
CA PHE A 329 -2.95 -3.56 -0.83
C PHE A 329 -1.60 -4.08 -0.34
N THR A 330 -0.91 -4.89 -1.13
CA THR A 330 0.35 -5.54 -0.73
C THR A 330 1.53 -4.58 -0.75
N LEU A 331 1.49 -3.54 -1.58
CA LEU A 331 2.65 -2.70 -1.88
C LEU A 331 3.05 -1.81 -0.69
N GLY A 332 4.17 -2.14 -0.08
CA GLY A 332 4.79 -1.49 1.07
C GLY A 332 5.96 -2.32 1.57
N TYR A 333 6.58 -1.90 2.67
CA TYR A 333 7.66 -2.64 3.34
C TYR A 333 7.27 -2.99 4.77
N SER A 334 7.59 -4.21 5.21
CA SER A 334 7.39 -4.60 6.62
C SER A 334 8.50 -4.05 7.52
N THR A 335 9.70 -3.85 6.98
CA THR A 335 10.91 -3.44 7.71
C THR A 335 11.06 -1.93 7.83
N HIS A 336 10.45 -1.18 6.92
CA HIS A 336 10.59 0.28 6.81
C HIS A 336 9.24 0.97 6.63
N ILE A 337 9.13 2.18 7.17
CA ILE A 337 8.00 3.08 6.89
C ILE A 337 8.26 3.86 5.59
N GLY A 338 7.20 4.35 4.96
CA GLY A 338 7.29 5.20 3.78
C GLY A 338 6.64 4.61 2.53
N PHE A 339 6.94 5.17 1.39
CA PHE A 339 6.23 4.96 0.14
C PHE A 339 7.06 4.11 -0.83
N ARG A 340 6.78 2.80 -0.91
CA ARG A 340 7.54 1.86 -1.75
C ARG A 340 7.60 2.27 -3.23
N ALA A 341 6.55 2.92 -3.74
CA ALA A 341 6.49 3.44 -5.11
C ALA A 341 6.65 4.97 -5.18
N GLY A 342 7.10 5.64 -4.10
CA GLY A 342 7.26 7.10 -4.07
C GLY A 342 5.96 7.89 -4.20
N ILE A 343 4.80 7.26 -3.91
CA ILE A 343 3.47 7.84 -4.07
C ILE A 343 2.58 7.52 -2.88
N ALA A 344 1.81 8.51 -2.42
CA ALA A 344 0.78 8.40 -1.40
C ALA A 344 -0.64 8.44 -2.01
N SER A 345 -0.84 7.70 -3.08
CA SER A 345 -2.13 7.57 -3.78
C SER A 345 -2.21 6.22 -4.46
N SER A 346 -3.42 5.74 -4.71
CA SER A 346 -3.61 4.53 -5.52
C SER A 346 -3.28 4.81 -6.98
N PHE A 347 -2.79 3.80 -7.68
CA PHE A 347 -2.47 3.86 -9.11
C PHE A 347 -2.67 2.49 -9.76
N TYR A 348 -2.93 2.44 -11.06
CA TYR A 348 -3.08 1.18 -11.78
C TYR A 348 -1.73 0.50 -11.99
N TRP A 349 -1.69 -0.82 -11.87
CA TRP A 349 -0.49 -1.56 -12.19
C TRP A 349 -0.20 -1.53 -13.70
N PHE A 350 1.04 -1.17 -14.04
CA PHE A 350 1.56 -1.27 -15.39
C PHE A 350 2.38 -2.56 -15.51
N ASP A 351 1.94 -3.48 -16.34
CA ASP A 351 2.70 -4.70 -16.64
C ASP A 351 3.86 -4.36 -17.58
N LEU A 352 5.05 -4.20 -17.01
CA LEU A 352 6.22 -3.74 -17.74
C LEU A 352 6.70 -4.75 -18.80
N THR A 353 6.43 -6.06 -18.59
CA THR A 353 6.78 -7.11 -19.56
C THR A 353 5.91 -7.07 -20.81
N GLU A 354 4.60 -6.82 -20.63
CA GLU A 354 3.66 -6.68 -21.75
C GLU A 354 3.57 -5.24 -22.25
N ASN A 355 4.16 -4.30 -21.55
CA ASN A 355 4.14 -2.86 -21.82
C ASN A 355 2.70 -2.28 -21.89
N ILE A 356 1.82 -2.68 -20.96
CA ILE A 356 0.42 -2.27 -20.89
C ILE A 356 -0.01 -1.86 -19.48
N LYS A 357 -0.91 -0.88 -19.39
CA LYS A 357 -1.68 -0.59 -18.18
C LYS A 357 -2.72 -1.70 -17.98
N THR A 358 -2.90 -2.15 -16.75
CA THR A 358 -3.94 -3.11 -16.37
C THR A 358 -5.08 -2.44 -15.61
N ASP A 359 -6.16 -3.18 -15.33
CA ASP A 359 -7.27 -2.73 -14.48
C ASP A 359 -7.06 -3.04 -12.98
N LEU A 360 -5.90 -3.53 -12.58
CA LEU A 360 -5.57 -3.78 -11.18
C LEU A 360 -5.09 -2.48 -10.53
N LEU A 361 -5.88 -1.96 -9.60
CA LEU A 361 -5.51 -0.80 -8.79
C LEU A 361 -4.56 -1.26 -7.67
N LEU A 362 -3.43 -0.60 -7.50
CA LEU A 362 -2.52 -0.79 -6.37
C LEU A 362 -2.72 0.34 -5.38
N THR A 363 -3.02 -0.02 -4.13
CA THR A 363 -3.21 0.93 -3.02
C THR A 363 -2.11 0.69 -1.98
N PRO A 364 -0.97 1.41 -2.09
CA PRO A 364 0.18 1.18 -1.22
C PRO A 364 -0.12 1.63 0.21
N PHE A 365 0.37 0.85 1.20
CA PHE A 365 0.40 1.30 2.58
C PHE A 365 1.76 1.95 2.90
N CYS A 366 1.78 2.88 3.86
CA CYS A 366 2.99 3.60 4.24
C CYS A 366 3.53 3.23 5.63
N ILE A 367 2.73 2.54 6.44
CA ILE A 367 3.14 2.08 7.78
C ILE A 367 2.42 0.79 8.14
N MET A 368 3.15 -0.11 8.82
CA MET A 368 2.67 -1.36 9.39
C MET A 368 2.97 -1.38 10.89
N ASP A 369 2.07 -1.91 11.70
CA ASP A 369 2.19 -1.93 13.17
C ASP A 369 3.49 -2.57 13.70
N ILE A 370 3.95 -3.63 13.04
CA ILE A 370 5.19 -4.33 13.41
C ILE A 370 6.44 -3.52 13.09
N THR A 371 6.39 -2.57 12.15
CA THR A 371 7.56 -1.79 11.73
C THR A 371 8.11 -0.93 12.87
N PRO A 372 7.35 -0.01 13.49
CA PRO A 372 7.85 0.75 14.62
C PRO A 372 8.12 -0.13 15.83
N MET A 373 7.28 -1.15 16.10
CA MET A 373 7.40 -1.98 17.27
C MET A 373 8.63 -2.89 17.25
N TYR A 374 8.83 -3.64 16.19
CA TYR A 374 9.84 -4.69 16.11
C TYR A 374 11.12 -4.24 15.39
N TYR A 375 10.98 -3.65 14.21
CA TYR A 375 12.14 -3.29 13.40
C TYR A 375 12.82 -2.01 13.86
N ARG A 376 12.05 -1.05 14.38
CA ARG A 376 12.59 0.23 14.88
C ARG A 376 12.71 0.28 16.41
N SER A 377 12.19 -0.73 17.13
CA SER A 377 12.20 -0.80 18.59
C SER A 377 11.64 0.46 19.25
N GLU A 378 10.64 1.08 18.67
CA GLU A 378 10.00 2.29 19.19
C GLU A 378 9.05 1.97 20.34
N THR A 379 8.97 2.88 21.30
CA THR A 379 7.88 2.87 22.29
C THR A 379 6.58 3.38 21.65
N PRO A 380 5.41 3.09 22.24
CA PRO A 380 4.14 3.65 21.73
C PRO A 380 4.15 5.18 21.57
N GLU A 381 4.81 5.92 22.47
CA GLU A 381 4.91 7.38 22.42
C GLU A 381 5.79 7.87 21.27
N ILE A 382 6.88 7.17 20.95
CA ILE A 382 7.73 7.45 19.79
C ILE A 382 6.97 7.12 18.51
N ALA A 383 6.32 5.96 18.46
CA ALA A 383 5.54 5.52 17.30
C ALA A 383 4.41 6.50 16.94
N LYS A 384 3.74 7.11 17.93
CA LYS A 384 2.75 8.18 17.69
C LYS A 384 3.37 9.37 16.94
N LYS A 385 4.54 9.84 17.36
CA LYS A 385 5.25 10.94 16.70
C LYS A 385 5.72 10.58 15.29
N THR A 386 6.19 9.36 15.10
CA THR A 386 6.55 8.83 13.78
C THR A 386 5.35 8.85 12.84
N ILE A 387 4.18 8.40 13.32
CA ILE A 387 2.93 8.42 12.56
C ILE A 387 2.48 9.84 12.25
N GLU A 388 2.53 10.76 13.22
CA GLU A 388 2.19 12.18 13.01
C GLU A 388 3.03 12.80 11.90
N SER A 389 4.36 12.58 11.94
CA SER A 389 5.28 13.08 10.92
C SER A 389 4.93 12.55 9.52
N LEU A 390 4.66 11.25 9.40
CA LEU A 390 4.33 10.64 8.12
C LEU A 390 2.95 11.09 7.61
N LEU A 391 1.99 11.25 8.53
CA LEU A 391 0.64 11.69 8.22
C LEU A 391 0.63 13.13 7.70
N ASN A 392 1.42 14.04 8.32
CA ASN A 392 1.60 15.41 7.85
C ASN A 392 2.16 15.47 6.42
N LYS A 393 3.10 14.59 6.06
CA LYS A 393 3.62 14.50 4.68
C LYS A 393 2.55 14.08 3.67
N VAL A 394 1.66 13.16 4.05
CA VAL A 394 0.55 12.73 3.18
C VAL A 394 -0.51 13.81 3.07
N GLN A 395 -0.85 14.47 4.17
CA GLN A 395 -1.80 15.59 4.19
C GLN A 395 -1.30 16.75 3.31
N ALA A 396 0.00 17.10 3.40
CA ALA A 396 0.59 18.20 2.63
C ALA A 396 0.46 18.00 1.10
N VAL A 397 0.19 16.79 0.65
CA VAL A 397 0.03 16.46 -0.77
C VAL A 397 -1.39 15.99 -1.13
N ASP A 398 -2.37 16.22 -0.28
CA ASP A 398 -3.76 15.75 -0.44
C ASP A 398 -3.84 14.23 -0.75
N GLY A 399 -2.93 13.45 -0.17
CA GLY A 399 -2.75 12.02 -0.46
C GLY A 399 -3.66 11.11 0.33
N THR A 400 -3.46 9.81 0.15
CA THR A 400 -4.13 8.73 0.89
C THR A 400 -3.16 8.09 1.88
N PHE A 401 -3.43 8.22 3.18
CA PHE A 401 -2.69 7.50 4.22
C PHE A 401 -3.29 6.12 4.42
N VAL A 402 -2.54 5.08 4.11
CA VAL A 402 -2.97 3.68 4.32
C VAL A 402 -2.12 3.06 5.41
N SER A 403 -2.76 2.57 6.48
CA SER A 403 -2.09 1.86 7.57
C SER A 403 -2.42 0.38 7.58
N LEU A 404 -1.43 -0.46 7.88
CA LEU A 404 -1.58 -1.90 8.06
C LEU A 404 -1.45 -2.26 9.54
N TRP A 405 -2.48 -2.89 10.07
CA TRP A 405 -2.53 -3.41 11.44
C TRP A 405 -2.92 -4.88 11.42
N HIS A 406 -2.61 -5.59 12.52
CA HIS A 406 -3.10 -6.94 12.77
C HIS A 406 -4.06 -6.92 13.97
N ASN A 407 -5.07 -7.77 13.96
CA ASN A 407 -5.97 -7.86 15.12
C ASN A 407 -5.21 -8.23 16.40
N GLU A 408 -4.11 -8.98 16.30
CA GLU A 408 -3.27 -9.32 17.45
C GLU A 408 -2.54 -8.10 18.05
N SER A 409 -2.16 -7.11 17.24
CA SER A 409 -1.49 -5.90 17.72
C SER A 409 -2.40 -4.99 18.54
N LEU A 410 -3.71 -5.22 18.46
CA LEU A 410 -4.74 -4.53 19.23
C LEU A 410 -5.13 -5.28 20.52
N SER A 411 -4.41 -6.34 20.89
CA SER A 411 -4.77 -7.23 22.02
C SER A 411 -4.42 -6.69 23.41
N GLU A 412 -3.49 -5.75 23.52
CA GLU A 412 -2.97 -5.25 24.82
C GLU A 412 -2.25 -6.30 25.66
N THR A 413 -1.78 -7.41 25.05
CA THR A 413 -1.04 -8.47 25.74
C THR A 413 0.38 -8.59 25.20
N ASP A 414 1.28 -9.12 25.99
CA ASP A 414 2.70 -9.35 25.64
C ASP A 414 3.38 -8.11 25.06
N ARG A 415 4.03 -8.31 23.93
CA ARG A 415 4.72 -7.25 23.17
C ARG A 415 3.79 -6.14 22.67
N TRP A 416 2.48 -6.38 22.62
CA TRP A 416 1.48 -5.44 22.11
C TRP A 416 0.87 -4.55 23.20
N LYS A 417 1.34 -4.64 24.45
CA LYS A 417 0.86 -3.80 25.54
C LYS A 417 1.14 -2.31 25.27
N GLY A 418 0.08 -1.51 25.27
CA GLY A 418 0.11 -0.07 24.96
C GLY A 418 -0.05 0.27 23.48
N TRP A 419 0.07 -0.70 22.56
CA TRP A 419 0.03 -0.46 21.12
C TRP A 419 -1.36 -0.12 20.59
N ARG A 420 -2.43 -0.58 21.25
CA ARG A 420 -3.79 -0.12 20.93
C ARG A 420 -3.91 1.40 21.02
N SER A 421 -3.18 2.05 21.94
CA SER A 421 -3.18 3.50 22.06
C SER A 421 -2.59 4.22 20.82
N VAL A 422 -1.65 3.58 20.13
CA VAL A 422 -1.06 4.10 18.87
C VAL A 422 -2.10 4.03 17.75
N TYR A 423 -2.83 2.90 17.63
CA TYR A 423 -3.92 2.75 16.68
C TYR A 423 -5.03 3.79 16.91
N VAL A 424 -5.45 3.95 18.17
CA VAL A 424 -6.46 4.95 18.56
C VAL A 424 -6.00 6.36 18.20
N HIS A 425 -4.74 6.69 18.48
CA HIS A 425 -4.17 8.00 18.17
C HIS A 425 -4.18 8.29 16.67
N LEU A 426 -3.67 7.34 15.84
CA LEU A 426 -3.69 7.47 14.39
C LEU A 426 -5.09 7.73 13.83
N ASN A 427 -6.06 6.89 14.23
CA ASN A 427 -7.43 6.99 13.71
C ASN A 427 -8.10 8.32 14.11
N LYS A 428 -7.89 8.79 15.33
CA LYS A 428 -8.40 10.10 15.78
C LYS A 428 -7.78 11.23 14.99
N LEU A 429 -6.46 11.27 14.89
CA LEU A 429 -5.75 12.32 14.18
C LEU A 429 -6.12 12.38 12.70
N ALA A 430 -6.19 11.24 12.02
CA ALA A 430 -6.63 11.17 10.62
C ALA A 430 -8.07 11.66 10.45
N ASN A 431 -8.93 11.31 11.39
CA ASN A 431 -10.33 11.73 11.38
C ASN A 431 -10.47 13.25 11.61
N ASP A 432 -9.71 13.82 12.54
CA ASP A 432 -9.68 15.26 12.81
C ASP A 432 -9.26 16.04 11.55
N ILE A 433 -8.29 15.55 10.79
CA ILE A 433 -7.87 16.15 9.51
C ILE A 433 -9.03 16.10 8.50
N ILE A 434 -9.67 14.94 8.30
CA ILE A 434 -10.77 14.78 7.33
C ILE A 434 -11.95 15.72 7.64
N PHE A 435 -12.27 15.95 8.92
CA PHE A 435 -13.37 16.83 9.30
C PHE A 435 -13.01 18.32 9.39
N SER A 436 -11.70 18.65 9.35
CA SER A 436 -11.24 20.05 9.32
C SER A 436 -11.15 20.63 7.90
N GLU A 437 -11.14 19.79 6.85
CA GLU A 437 -11.11 20.16 5.41
C GLU A 437 -12.50 20.36 4.80
#